data_c8991fe077b7e6523d74ece53fd3401f
#
_entry.id   c8991fe077b7e6523d74ece53fd3401f
#
_cell.length_a   1.000
_cell.length_b   1.000
_cell.length_c   1.000
_cell.angle_alpha   90.00
_cell.angle_beta   90.00
_cell.angle_gamma   90.00
#
_symmetry.space_group_name_H-M   'P 1'
#
loop_
_entity.id
_entity.type
_entity.pdbx_description
1 polymer ?
#
loop_
_entity_poly.entity_id
_entity_poly.type
_entity_poly.pdbx_seq_one_letter_code
_entity_poly.pdbx_strand_id
1 'polypeptide(L)'
;MSTIDLLRHGEPRGGVRYRGDGVDDPLSERGWEQMWAAVAQTSDWTHVVTSPLRRCREFAEMLARRLALPLDADPRLREVGFGAWEGRRHEEIREADPEAYLAFFRDAVHHRPPGAEPLDRFYARVREGILAIFDEHPEGHVLLVCHLGVIRAATALALEMPLATFYRMHTPYAGRIRLRRTMRGIELWIGQ
;
A
#
# COMPACT_ATOMS: atom_id res chain seq x y z
N MET A 1 -22.49 -7.05 -2.19
CA MET A 1 -21.70 -6.24 -1.22
C MET A 1 -20.25 -6.32 -1.65
N SER A 2 -19.63 -5.18 -1.96
CA SER A 2 -18.25 -5.14 -2.49
C SER A 2 -17.21 -5.17 -1.37
N THR A 3 -16.17 -5.98 -1.55
CA THR A 3 -15.11 -6.21 -0.57
C THR A 3 -13.74 -6.07 -1.23
N ILE A 4 -12.79 -5.40 -0.57
CA ILE A 4 -11.40 -5.29 -1.01
C ILE A 4 -10.50 -5.78 0.13
N ASP A 5 -9.71 -6.82 -0.12
CA ASP A 5 -8.58 -7.19 0.73
C ASP A 5 -7.34 -6.43 0.27
N LEU A 6 -6.77 -5.58 1.11
CA LEU A 6 -5.52 -4.89 0.83
C LEU A 6 -4.36 -5.69 1.45
N LEU A 7 -3.48 -6.21 0.60
CA LEU A 7 -2.31 -6.97 0.97
C LEU A 7 -1.05 -6.14 0.75
N ARG A 8 -0.33 -5.80 1.84
CA ARG A 8 0.97 -5.17 1.73
C ARG A 8 1.97 -6.12 1.09
N HIS A 9 2.81 -5.65 0.18
CA HIS A 9 3.91 -6.45 -0.35
C HIS A 9 4.81 -7.03 0.75
N GLY A 10 5.43 -8.17 0.50
CA GLY A 10 6.46 -8.80 1.34
C GLY A 10 7.75 -7.98 1.38
N GLU A 11 8.76 -8.48 2.09
CA GLU A 11 10.06 -7.82 2.20
C GLU A 11 10.72 -7.63 0.82
N PRO A 12 11.07 -6.39 0.42
CA PRO A 12 11.80 -6.16 -0.82
C PRO A 12 13.31 -6.44 -0.64
N ARG A 13 14.01 -6.71 -1.74
CA ARG A 13 15.48 -6.79 -1.74
C ARG A 13 16.10 -5.48 -1.26
N GLY A 14 17.31 -5.57 -0.67
CA GLY A 14 18.07 -4.41 -0.23
C GLY A 14 17.72 -3.88 1.17
N GLY A 15 16.91 -4.63 1.94
CA GLY A 15 16.65 -4.33 3.36
C GLY A 15 15.73 -3.13 3.60
N VAL A 16 15.73 -2.60 4.83
CA VAL A 16 14.86 -1.49 5.25
C VAL A 16 15.42 -0.17 4.75
N ARG A 17 14.66 0.51 3.88
CA ARG A 17 14.95 1.85 3.35
C ARG A 17 13.69 2.52 2.80
N TYR A 18 13.74 3.83 2.60
CA TYR A 18 12.70 4.53 1.86
C TYR A 18 12.78 4.16 0.37
N ARG A 19 11.70 3.66 -0.20
CA ARG A 19 11.64 3.31 -1.63
C ARG A 19 10.77 4.25 -2.42
N GLY A 20 9.67 4.66 -1.81
CA GLY A 20 8.70 5.46 -2.54
C GLY A 20 8.19 4.77 -3.80
N ASP A 21 7.97 5.56 -4.82
CA ASP A 21 7.58 5.12 -6.15
C ASP A 21 8.75 5.13 -7.17
N GLY A 22 9.88 5.74 -6.83
CA GLY A 22 11.07 5.83 -7.68
C GLY A 22 12.04 4.65 -7.56
N VAL A 23 12.08 3.94 -6.41
CA VAL A 23 12.91 2.75 -6.22
C VAL A 23 12.08 1.48 -6.37
N ASP A 24 12.26 0.77 -7.48
CA ASP A 24 11.45 -0.38 -7.88
C ASP A 24 12.13 -1.73 -7.61
N ASP A 25 12.56 -1.95 -6.37
CA ASP A 25 13.14 -3.22 -5.94
C ASP A 25 12.11 -4.36 -6.00
N PRO A 26 12.49 -5.56 -6.48
CA PRO A 26 11.66 -6.76 -6.41
C PRO A 26 11.58 -7.30 -4.97
N LEU A 27 10.72 -8.28 -4.73
CA LEU A 27 10.69 -9.03 -3.49
C LEU A 27 12.01 -9.78 -3.24
N SER A 28 12.41 -9.89 -1.96
CA SER A 28 13.42 -10.85 -1.53
C SER A 28 12.84 -12.28 -1.50
N GLU A 29 13.69 -13.30 -1.36
CA GLU A 29 13.22 -14.69 -1.17
C GLU A 29 12.26 -14.78 0.03
N ARG A 30 12.64 -14.17 1.15
CA ARG A 30 11.77 -14.06 2.33
C ARG A 30 10.47 -13.33 2.03
N GLY A 31 10.53 -12.27 1.22
CA GLY A 31 9.34 -11.54 0.80
C GLY A 31 8.35 -12.41 0.01
N TRP A 32 8.87 -13.26 -0.87
CA TRP A 32 8.05 -14.25 -1.59
C TRP A 32 7.40 -15.25 -0.64
N GLU A 33 8.15 -15.81 0.33
CA GLU A 33 7.63 -16.73 1.35
C GLU A 33 6.51 -16.06 2.17
N GLN A 34 6.73 -14.82 2.61
CA GLN A 34 5.73 -14.04 3.35
C GLN A 34 4.43 -13.86 2.55
N MET A 35 4.54 -13.53 1.26
CA MET A 35 3.39 -13.31 0.40
C MET A 35 2.60 -14.60 0.18
N TRP A 36 3.28 -15.72 -0.10
CA TRP A 36 2.60 -17.01 -0.27
C TRP A 36 1.95 -17.49 1.02
N ALA A 37 2.56 -17.29 2.18
CA ALA A 37 1.98 -17.60 3.48
C ALA A 37 0.70 -16.78 3.74
N ALA A 38 0.70 -15.49 3.38
CA ALA A 38 -0.44 -14.60 3.59
C ALA A 38 -1.69 -14.96 2.75
N VAL A 39 -1.50 -15.68 1.64
CA VAL A 39 -2.59 -16.12 0.75
C VAL A 39 -2.82 -17.63 0.79
N ALA A 40 -2.19 -18.36 1.72
CA ALA A 40 -2.29 -19.82 1.82
C ALA A 40 -3.71 -20.30 2.15
N GLN A 41 -4.45 -19.53 2.91
CA GLN A 41 -5.88 -19.76 3.13
C GLN A 41 -6.63 -19.03 2.01
N THR A 42 -7.25 -19.81 1.13
CA THR A 42 -8.00 -19.29 -0.01
C THR A 42 -9.12 -18.37 0.43
N SER A 43 -9.21 -17.25 -0.25
CA SER A 43 -10.36 -16.34 -0.18
C SER A 43 -11.15 -16.46 -1.47
N ASP A 44 -12.43 -16.09 -1.42
CA ASP A 44 -13.34 -16.09 -2.57
C ASP A 44 -13.08 -14.85 -3.46
N TRP A 45 -11.80 -14.56 -3.74
CA TRP A 45 -11.45 -13.45 -4.62
C TRP A 45 -11.94 -13.72 -6.04
N THR A 46 -12.54 -12.70 -6.62
CA THR A 46 -13.04 -12.73 -8.00
C THR A 46 -12.12 -11.97 -8.96
N HIS A 47 -11.24 -11.13 -8.42
CA HIS A 47 -10.36 -10.26 -9.20
C HIS A 47 -9.10 -9.90 -8.39
N VAL A 48 -8.00 -9.64 -9.09
CA VAL A 48 -6.75 -9.12 -8.50
C VAL A 48 -6.46 -7.75 -9.09
N VAL A 49 -6.21 -6.77 -8.23
CA VAL A 49 -5.70 -5.45 -8.61
C VAL A 49 -4.33 -5.27 -7.99
N THR A 50 -3.40 -4.61 -8.66
CA THR A 50 -2.06 -4.41 -8.15
C THR A 50 -1.51 -3.02 -8.40
N SER A 51 -0.63 -2.56 -7.51
CA SER A 51 0.32 -1.51 -7.84
C SER A 51 1.23 -1.95 -8.98
N PRO A 52 1.60 -1.08 -9.93
CA PRO A 52 2.51 -1.44 -11.03
C PRO A 52 3.96 -1.70 -10.57
N LEU A 53 4.34 -1.35 -9.33
CA LEU A 53 5.69 -1.54 -8.83
C LEU A 53 6.01 -3.04 -8.63
N ARG A 54 7.22 -3.45 -9.02
CA ARG A 54 7.66 -4.86 -9.12
C ARG A 54 7.35 -5.69 -7.89
N ARG A 55 7.62 -5.16 -6.69
CA ARG A 55 7.38 -5.84 -5.41
C ARG A 55 5.92 -6.21 -5.14
N CYS A 56 4.98 -5.60 -5.85
CA CYS A 56 3.57 -5.95 -5.84
C CYS A 56 3.19 -6.73 -7.09
N ARG A 57 3.53 -6.20 -8.26
CA ARG A 57 3.08 -6.68 -9.56
C ARG A 57 3.54 -8.11 -9.86
N GLU A 58 4.84 -8.43 -9.62
CA GLU A 58 5.37 -9.76 -9.92
C GLU A 58 4.66 -10.85 -9.12
N PHE A 59 4.34 -10.59 -7.84
CA PHE A 59 3.56 -11.52 -7.03
C PHE A 59 2.10 -11.62 -7.50
N ALA A 60 1.47 -10.49 -7.74
CA ALA A 60 0.07 -10.44 -8.21
C ALA A 60 -0.13 -11.20 -9.52
N GLU A 61 0.81 -11.06 -10.49
CA GLU A 61 0.82 -11.79 -11.75
C GLU A 61 0.88 -13.32 -11.54
N MET A 62 1.76 -13.78 -10.64
CA MET A 62 1.88 -15.21 -10.34
C MET A 62 0.63 -15.75 -9.62
N LEU A 63 0.10 -14.99 -8.66
CA LEU A 63 -1.11 -15.38 -7.93
C LEU A 63 -2.34 -15.43 -8.85
N ALA A 64 -2.54 -14.40 -9.66
CA ALA A 64 -3.67 -14.32 -10.59
C ALA A 64 -3.65 -15.48 -11.59
N ARG A 65 -2.48 -15.84 -12.14
CA ARG A 65 -2.32 -17.03 -13.00
C ARG A 65 -2.65 -18.33 -12.26
N ARG A 66 -2.17 -18.49 -11.02
CA ARG A 66 -2.42 -19.68 -10.20
C ARG A 66 -3.90 -19.88 -9.88
N LEU A 67 -4.63 -18.80 -9.65
CA LEU A 67 -6.05 -18.81 -9.30
C LEU A 67 -6.98 -18.67 -10.53
N ALA A 68 -6.41 -18.49 -11.73
CA ALA A 68 -7.14 -18.21 -12.97
C ALA A 68 -8.06 -16.98 -12.82
N LEU A 69 -7.60 -15.93 -12.12
CA LEU A 69 -8.32 -14.68 -11.90
C LEU A 69 -7.84 -13.59 -12.87
N PRO A 70 -8.73 -12.67 -13.28
CA PRO A 70 -8.35 -11.46 -13.98
C PRO A 70 -7.45 -10.57 -13.10
N LEU A 71 -6.54 -9.82 -13.75
CA LEU A 71 -5.58 -8.94 -13.09
C LEU A 71 -5.51 -7.59 -13.80
N ASP A 72 -5.60 -6.52 -13.02
CA ASP A 72 -5.37 -5.15 -13.47
C ASP A 72 -4.29 -4.47 -12.64
N ALA A 73 -3.46 -3.66 -13.29
CA ALA A 73 -2.47 -2.81 -12.64
C ALA A 73 -2.94 -1.34 -12.67
N ASP A 74 -3.08 -0.74 -11.49
CA ASP A 74 -3.55 0.65 -11.38
C ASP A 74 -2.41 1.58 -10.91
N PRO A 75 -1.95 2.53 -11.75
CA PRO A 75 -0.91 3.47 -11.39
C PRO A 75 -1.28 4.42 -10.24
N ARG A 76 -2.56 4.62 -9.94
CA ARG A 76 -3.02 5.40 -8.77
C ARG A 76 -2.65 4.74 -7.45
N LEU A 77 -2.35 3.43 -7.45
CA LEU A 77 -2.04 2.62 -6.27
C LEU A 77 -0.54 2.40 -6.05
N ARG A 78 0.34 3.20 -6.70
CA ARG A 78 1.77 3.24 -6.38
C ARG A 78 2.00 3.76 -4.96
N GLU A 79 3.17 3.40 -4.39
CA GLU A 79 3.59 3.93 -3.08
C GLU A 79 3.75 5.46 -3.15
N VAL A 80 3.68 6.11 -2.00
CA VAL A 80 3.94 7.56 -1.88
C VAL A 80 5.39 7.86 -2.21
N GLY A 81 5.63 8.86 -3.08
CA GLY A 81 6.97 9.31 -3.42
C GLY A 81 7.66 9.98 -2.24
N PHE A 82 8.93 9.59 -1.97
CA PHE A 82 9.76 10.17 -0.91
C PHE A 82 10.87 11.08 -1.45
N GLY A 83 10.97 11.29 -2.76
CA GLY A 83 11.92 12.22 -3.37
C GLY A 83 13.37 11.95 -2.95
N ALA A 84 14.04 12.96 -2.38
CA ALA A 84 15.45 12.87 -1.99
C ALA A 84 15.78 11.80 -0.93
N TRP A 85 14.79 11.22 -0.28
CA TRP A 85 15.01 10.13 0.68
C TRP A 85 14.97 8.74 0.04
N GLU A 86 14.55 8.61 -1.21
CA GLU A 86 14.45 7.32 -1.88
C GLU A 86 15.81 6.65 -2.05
N GLY A 87 15.85 5.34 -1.80
CA GLY A 87 17.06 4.54 -1.79
C GLY A 87 17.86 4.62 -0.49
N ARG A 88 17.60 5.58 0.38
CA ARG A 88 18.35 5.80 1.63
C ARG A 88 17.74 5.07 2.82
N ARG A 89 18.59 4.72 3.80
CA ARG A 89 18.19 4.15 5.07
C ARG A 89 17.75 5.24 6.05
N HIS A 90 16.95 4.87 7.05
CA HIS A 90 16.51 5.81 8.08
C HIS A 90 17.67 6.47 8.84
N GLU A 91 18.70 5.67 9.17
CA GLU A 91 19.91 6.15 9.86
C GLU A 91 20.66 7.19 9.02
N GLU A 92 20.88 6.91 7.75
CA GLU A 92 21.58 7.81 6.82
C GLU A 92 20.90 9.17 6.66
N ILE A 93 19.55 9.18 6.66
CA ILE A 93 18.77 10.41 6.57
C ILE A 93 18.85 11.17 7.89
N ARG A 94 18.67 10.47 9.01
CA ARG A 94 18.73 11.07 10.35
C ARG A 94 20.10 11.67 10.67
N GLU A 95 21.19 11.02 10.24
CA GLU A 95 22.56 11.52 10.43
C GLU A 95 22.86 12.72 9.53
N ALA A 96 22.34 12.73 8.29
CA ALA A 96 22.57 13.81 7.35
C ALA A 96 21.78 15.09 7.67
N ASP A 97 20.53 14.94 8.14
CA ASP A 97 19.66 16.06 8.50
C ASP A 97 18.68 15.64 9.62
N PRO A 98 19.15 15.69 10.89
CA PRO A 98 18.32 15.32 12.03
C PRO A 98 17.05 16.18 12.19
N GLU A 99 17.14 17.48 11.84
CA GLU A 99 16.03 18.42 11.99
C GLU A 99 14.90 18.09 11.01
N ALA A 100 15.23 17.95 9.71
CA ALA A 100 14.24 17.56 8.70
C ALA A 100 13.63 16.19 8.98
N TYR A 101 14.45 15.23 9.45
CA TYR A 101 13.98 13.91 9.84
C TYR A 101 12.96 13.98 10.99
N LEU A 102 13.23 14.74 12.05
CA LEU A 102 12.32 14.91 13.18
C LEU A 102 11.06 15.71 12.80
N ALA A 103 11.22 16.74 11.96
CA ALA A 103 10.10 17.53 11.46
C ALA A 103 9.11 16.68 10.69
N PHE A 104 9.60 15.79 9.81
CA PHE A 104 8.76 14.82 9.08
C PHE A 104 7.93 13.95 10.02
N PHE A 105 8.51 13.38 11.08
CA PHE A 105 7.75 12.53 12.00
C PHE A 105 6.76 13.29 12.89
N ARG A 106 6.98 14.60 13.10
CA ARG A 106 6.04 15.46 13.83
C ARG A 106 4.86 15.86 12.94
N ASP A 107 5.14 16.21 11.69
CA ASP A 107 4.15 16.69 10.73
C ASP A 107 4.57 16.37 9.29
N ALA A 108 4.25 15.15 8.88
CA ALA A 108 4.57 14.68 7.53
C ALA A 108 3.72 15.32 6.42
N VAL A 109 2.71 16.09 6.76
CA VAL A 109 1.90 16.84 5.78
C VAL A 109 2.69 18.02 5.27
N HIS A 110 3.30 18.82 6.17
CA HIS A 110 3.99 20.05 5.83
C HIS A 110 5.52 19.89 5.71
N HIS A 111 6.10 18.84 6.28
CA HIS A 111 7.56 18.60 6.27
C HIS A 111 7.92 17.36 5.43
N ARG A 112 7.59 17.39 4.14
CA ARG A 112 7.99 16.35 3.18
C ARG A 112 9.45 16.52 2.73
N PRO A 113 10.17 15.42 2.42
CA PRO A 113 11.48 15.52 1.78
C PRO A 113 11.43 16.30 0.46
N PRO A 114 12.53 16.95 0.05
CA PRO A 114 12.59 17.63 -1.24
C PRO A 114 12.23 16.69 -2.40
N GLY A 115 11.33 17.13 -3.28
CA GLY A 115 10.85 16.34 -4.41
C GLY A 115 9.89 15.21 -4.07
N ALA A 116 9.51 15.03 -2.80
CA ALA A 116 8.52 14.04 -2.40
C ALA A 116 7.11 14.43 -2.87
N GLU A 117 6.29 13.43 -3.13
CA GLU A 117 4.88 13.62 -3.44
C GLU A 117 4.14 14.26 -2.25
N PRO A 118 3.38 15.35 -2.44
CA PRO A 118 2.51 15.89 -1.40
C PRO A 118 1.51 14.85 -0.89
N LEU A 119 1.33 14.77 0.44
CA LEU A 119 0.54 13.70 1.05
C LEU A 119 -0.95 13.78 0.69
N ASP A 120 -1.47 14.97 0.49
CA ASP A 120 -2.83 15.22 0.03
C ASP A 120 -3.07 14.71 -1.40
N ARG A 121 -2.10 14.92 -2.31
CA ARG A 121 -2.16 14.40 -3.68
C ARG A 121 -2.09 12.87 -3.71
N PHE A 122 -1.18 12.30 -2.90
CA PHE A 122 -1.10 10.86 -2.72
C PHE A 122 -2.44 10.29 -2.25
N TYR A 123 -2.99 10.86 -1.18
CA TYR A 123 -4.29 10.42 -0.63
C TYR A 123 -5.41 10.53 -1.67
N ALA A 124 -5.47 11.63 -2.41
CA ALA A 124 -6.50 11.85 -3.42
C ALA A 124 -6.47 10.77 -4.52
N ARG A 125 -5.26 10.44 -5.08
CA ARG A 125 -5.17 9.42 -6.13
C ARG A 125 -5.46 8.01 -5.62
N VAL A 126 -5.03 7.67 -4.40
CA VAL A 126 -5.33 6.36 -3.81
C VAL A 126 -6.82 6.23 -3.49
N ARG A 127 -7.44 7.29 -2.94
CA ARG A 127 -8.89 7.33 -2.72
C ARG A 127 -9.66 7.09 -4.02
N GLU A 128 -9.28 7.76 -5.09
CA GLU A 128 -9.88 7.57 -6.43
C GLU A 128 -9.74 6.13 -6.90
N GLY A 129 -8.54 5.52 -6.79
CA GLY A 129 -8.31 4.12 -7.18
C GLY A 129 -9.16 3.14 -6.36
N ILE A 130 -9.25 3.32 -5.04
CA ILE A 130 -10.07 2.45 -4.17
C ILE A 130 -11.56 2.58 -4.49
N LEU A 131 -12.05 3.78 -4.70
CA LEU A 131 -13.46 4.00 -5.06
C LEU A 131 -13.79 3.40 -6.43
N ALA A 132 -12.88 3.52 -7.41
CA ALA A 132 -13.03 2.90 -8.73
C ALA A 132 -13.14 1.37 -8.61
N ILE A 133 -12.29 0.71 -7.80
CA ILE A 133 -12.39 -0.73 -7.56
C ILE A 133 -13.77 -1.12 -7.01
N PHE A 134 -14.31 -0.36 -6.06
CA PHE A 134 -15.65 -0.61 -5.54
C PHE A 134 -16.75 -0.43 -6.58
N ASP A 135 -16.60 0.56 -7.47
CA ASP A 135 -17.60 0.86 -8.52
C ASP A 135 -17.57 -0.16 -9.65
N GLU A 136 -16.37 -0.63 -10.03
CA GLU A 136 -16.17 -1.64 -11.07
C GLU A 136 -16.53 -3.07 -10.58
N HIS A 137 -16.46 -3.32 -9.27
CA HIS A 137 -16.77 -4.62 -8.68
C HIS A 137 -17.83 -4.54 -7.56
N PRO A 138 -19.08 -4.13 -7.85
CA PRO A 138 -20.10 -3.81 -6.85
C PRO A 138 -20.52 -4.98 -5.97
N GLU A 139 -20.32 -6.20 -6.40
CA GLU A 139 -20.57 -7.45 -5.66
C GLU A 139 -19.34 -8.34 -5.56
N GLY A 140 -18.18 -7.83 -6.00
CA GLY A 140 -16.94 -8.58 -6.06
C GLY A 140 -16.19 -8.62 -4.72
N HIS A 141 -15.30 -9.60 -4.62
CA HIS A 141 -14.27 -9.66 -3.61
C HIS A 141 -12.91 -9.52 -4.29
N VAL A 142 -12.30 -8.35 -4.20
CA VAL A 142 -11.06 -7.98 -4.89
C VAL A 142 -9.88 -8.12 -3.94
N LEU A 143 -8.78 -8.74 -4.42
CA LEU A 143 -7.48 -8.65 -3.76
C LEU A 143 -6.70 -7.48 -4.37
N LEU A 144 -6.31 -6.50 -3.55
CA LEU A 144 -5.42 -5.41 -3.92
C LEU A 144 -4.03 -5.65 -3.34
N VAL A 145 -3.04 -5.96 -4.19
CA VAL A 145 -1.62 -6.07 -3.77
C VAL A 145 -0.97 -4.69 -3.85
N CYS A 146 -0.57 -4.16 -2.70
CA CYS A 146 -0.18 -2.75 -2.58
C CYS A 146 0.91 -2.49 -1.54
N HIS A 147 0.98 -1.27 -1.05
CA HIS A 147 2.02 -0.72 -0.18
C HIS A 147 1.46 -0.24 1.17
N LEU A 148 2.37 0.01 2.12
CA LEU A 148 1.99 0.53 3.43
C LEU A 148 1.31 1.90 3.34
N GLY A 149 1.80 2.79 2.48
CA GLY A 149 1.15 4.09 2.27
C GLY A 149 -0.27 3.94 1.72
N VAL A 150 -0.49 3.03 0.77
CA VAL A 150 -1.82 2.75 0.22
C VAL A 150 -2.78 2.22 1.29
N ILE A 151 -2.30 1.30 2.16
CA ILE A 151 -3.09 0.80 3.30
C ILE A 151 -3.46 1.93 4.27
N ARG A 152 -2.52 2.83 4.57
CA ARG A 152 -2.76 4.01 5.41
C ARG A 152 -3.81 4.94 4.80
N ALA A 153 -3.72 5.21 3.50
CA ALA A 153 -4.71 6.03 2.79
C ALA A 153 -6.10 5.37 2.77
N ALA A 154 -6.15 4.07 2.56
CA ALA A 154 -7.38 3.28 2.62
C ALA A 154 -8.04 3.31 4.00
N THR A 155 -7.23 3.21 5.06
CA THR A 155 -7.74 3.34 6.43
C THR A 155 -8.19 4.76 6.74
N ALA A 156 -7.44 5.77 6.30
CA ALA A 156 -7.84 7.17 6.46
C ALA A 156 -9.16 7.46 5.72
N LEU A 157 -9.39 6.84 4.57
CA LEU A 157 -10.65 6.92 3.84
C LEU A 157 -11.80 6.27 4.63
N ALA A 158 -11.60 5.05 5.14
CA ALA A 158 -12.66 4.30 5.82
C ALA A 158 -13.05 4.91 7.17
N LEU A 159 -12.09 5.48 7.90
CA LEU A 159 -12.28 6.03 9.24
C LEU A 159 -12.33 7.57 9.27
N GLU A 160 -12.32 8.23 8.10
CA GLU A 160 -12.31 9.69 7.97
C GLU A 160 -11.20 10.38 8.79
N MET A 161 -10.00 9.73 8.81
CA MET A 161 -8.89 10.16 9.65
C MET A 161 -8.16 11.37 9.04
N PRO A 162 -7.74 12.34 9.86
CA PRO A 162 -6.88 13.43 9.41
C PRO A 162 -5.53 12.91 8.90
N LEU A 163 -5.02 13.45 7.79
CA LEU A 163 -3.72 13.04 7.21
C LEU A 163 -2.54 13.25 8.17
N ALA A 164 -2.65 14.13 9.15
CA ALA A 164 -1.66 14.31 10.22
C ALA A 164 -1.41 13.03 11.05
N THR A 165 -2.35 12.07 11.03
CA THR A 165 -2.21 10.78 11.74
C THR A 165 -1.64 9.66 10.86
N PHE A 166 -1.40 9.92 9.58
CA PHE A 166 -1.09 8.95 8.55
C PHE A 166 0.07 7.99 8.91
N TYR A 167 1.15 8.49 9.48
CA TYR A 167 2.32 7.69 9.81
C TYR A 167 2.24 6.97 11.19
N ARG A 168 1.13 7.11 11.91
CA ARG A 168 0.90 6.43 13.20
C ARG A 168 0.45 4.98 13.04
N MET A 169 0.09 4.57 11.81
CA MET A 169 -0.33 3.21 11.51
C MET A 169 0.81 2.35 10.99
N HIS A 170 0.84 1.10 11.43
CA HIS A 170 1.80 0.09 11.01
C HIS A 170 1.08 -1.19 10.58
N THR A 171 1.48 -1.69 9.41
CA THR A 171 1.08 -3.01 8.91
C THR A 171 2.37 -3.76 8.54
N PRO A 172 2.61 -4.98 9.04
CA PRO A 172 3.82 -5.73 8.71
C PRO A 172 3.89 -6.07 7.22
N TYR A 173 5.04 -6.51 6.74
CA TYR A 173 5.14 -7.09 5.41
C TYR A 173 4.17 -8.25 5.27
N ALA A 174 3.54 -8.38 4.11
CA ALA A 174 2.46 -9.32 3.82
C ALA A 174 1.25 -9.23 4.78
N GLY A 175 1.15 -8.16 5.57
CA GLY A 175 -0.03 -7.89 6.39
C GLY A 175 -1.22 -7.49 5.54
N ARG A 176 -2.42 -7.84 6.00
CA ARG A 176 -3.67 -7.64 5.29
C ARG A 176 -4.69 -6.89 6.13
N ILE A 177 -5.46 -6.01 5.50
CA ILE A 177 -6.69 -5.41 6.02
C ILE A 177 -7.80 -5.63 5.00
N ARG A 178 -9.05 -5.50 5.43
CA ARG A 178 -10.21 -5.61 4.56
C ARG A 178 -11.08 -4.37 4.64
N LEU A 179 -11.50 -3.87 3.49
CA LEU A 179 -12.54 -2.87 3.36
C LEU A 179 -13.82 -3.49 2.82
N ARG A 180 -14.96 -3.07 3.35
CA ARG A 180 -16.30 -3.43 2.84
C ARG A 180 -17.11 -2.18 2.60
N ARG A 181 -17.69 -2.07 1.39
CA ARG A 181 -18.64 -1.01 1.09
C ARG A 181 -20.03 -1.44 1.51
N THR A 182 -20.62 -0.69 2.43
CA THR A 182 -21.94 -0.93 2.99
C THR A 182 -22.83 0.30 2.83
N MET A 183 -24.09 0.22 3.26
CA MET A 183 -24.98 1.39 3.33
C MET A 183 -24.53 2.45 4.34
N ARG A 184 -23.63 2.09 5.28
CA ARG A 184 -23.07 3.00 6.29
C ARG A 184 -21.78 3.69 5.80
N GLY A 185 -21.29 3.35 4.61
CA GLY A 185 -20.02 3.80 4.08
C GLY A 185 -19.00 2.65 3.92
N ILE A 186 -17.72 2.97 4.05
CA ILE A 186 -16.64 1.98 3.95
C ILE A 186 -16.25 1.54 5.35
N GLU A 187 -16.42 0.25 5.63
CA GLU A 187 -16.03 -0.36 6.91
C GLU A 187 -14.63 -0.95 6.81
N LEU A 188 -13.85 -0.85 7.89
CA LEU A 188 -12.51 -1.43 8.02
C LEU A 188 -12.55 -2.66 8.92
N TRP A 189 -11.97 -3.77 8.44
CA TRP A 189 -11.81 -5.02 9.17
C TRP A 189 -10.33 -5.38 9.31
N ILE A 190 -9.88 -5.70 10.53
CA ILE A 190 -8.50 -6.05 10.88
C ILE A 190 -8.49 -7.45 11.51
N GLY A 191 -7.46 -8.26 11.20
CA GLY A 191 -7.26 -9.55 11.87
C GLY A 191 -8.03 -10.72 11.25
N GLN A 192 -8.18 -10.73 9.91
CA GLN A 192 -8.75 -11.86 9.17
C GLN A 192 -7.68 -12.58 8.35
#